data_1954b3ad1c6c6480dd85ea1154bdac33
#
_entry.id   1954b3ad1c6c6480dd85ea1154bdac33
#
_cell.length_a   1.000
_cell.length_b   1.000
_cell.length_c   1.000
_cell.angle_alpha   90.00
_cell.angle_beta   90.00
_cell.angle_gamma   90.00
#
_symmetry.space_group_name_H-M   'P 1'
#
loop_
_entity.id
_entity.type
_entity.pdbx_description
1 polymer ?
#
loop_
_entity_poly.entity_id
_entity_poly.type
_entity_poly.pdbx_seq_one_letter_code
_entity_poly.pdbx_strand_id
1 'polypeptide(L)'
;MAAIMTPQTQKTSLPLFQQLLVRPERSDPNPLILYHGRRCPDGYGAALAAWLFYEGQAEFRGLDHGEIEQADDLGDLNGRAVYVLDFAFGPELLAEIESRVSKLVVLDHHKSAAEKLTGYQCRCGVVHFDMNKSGARLGWEFFQADKPVPGLIRYIEDRDIWKWEFPESAAFLAALDMEPVRSFERWAEIAAFTPEQETAYMARGGAMDEKYQKLCADISEAAQPLVFNGMQGLMVNCPGMFHSQVGDLLAKQSGSFALMWHASTKGVKVGLRSRSEFNCIPLAES
;
A
#
# COMPACT_ATOMS: atom_id res chain seq x y z
N MET A 1 -10.89 1.17 44.73
CA MET A 1 -11.14 -0.09 44.05
C MET A 1 -10.92 0.16 42.57
N ALA A 2 -9.76 -0.31 42.03
CA ALA A 2 -9.46 -0.19 40.62
C ALA A 2 -10.08 -1.38 39.89
N ALA A 3 -10.94 -1.11 38.91
CA ALA A 3 -11.55 -2.14 38.07
C ALA A 3 -10.46 -2.70 37.13
N ILE A 4 -10.16 -3.98 37.30
CA ILE A 4 -9.32 -4.74 36.40
C ILE A 4 -10.10 -4.92 35.08
N MET A 5 -9.70 -4.21 34.04
CA MET A 5 -10.21 -4.44 32.69
C MET A 5 -9.68 -5.81 32.23
N THR A 6 -10.58 -6.75 32.06
CA THR A 6 -10.32 -8.03 31.39
C THR A 6 -9.95 -7.78 29.93
N PRO A 7 -8.90 -8.43 29.39
CA PRO A 7 -8.58 -8.32 27.97
C PRO A 7 -9.75 -8.87 27.15
N GLN A 8 -10.27 -8.05 26.24
CA GLN A 8 -11.20 -8.50 25.24
C GLN A 8 -10.50 -9.57 24.40
N THR A 9 -10.99 -10.79 24.48
CA THR A 9 -10.63 -11.89 23.58
C THR A 9 -10.89 -11.42 22.15
N GLN A 10 -9.82 -11.11 21.41
CA GLN A 10 -9.91 -10.95 19.97
C GLN A 10 -10.52 -12.23 19.41
N LYS A 11 -11.70 -12.12 18.81
CA LYS A 11 -12.27 -13.19 18.00
C LYS A 11 -11.20 -13.51 16.93
N THR A 12 -10.58 -14.67 17.03
CA THR A 12 -9.68 -15.18 16.01
C THR A 12 -10.50 -15.38 14.75
N SER A 13 -10.44 -14.40 13.84
CA SER A 13 -10.98 -14.55 12.50
C SER A 13 -10.18 -15.67 11.80
N LEU A 14 -10.85 -16.45 10.97
CA LEU A 14 -10.17 -17.45 10.14
C LEU A 14 -9.08 -16.75 9.31
N PRO A 15 -7.95 -17.44 9.03
CA PRO A 15 -6.94 -16.93 8.10
C PRO A 15 -7.55 -16.49 6.77
N LEU A 16 -7.00 -15.45 6.15
CA LEU A 16 -7.57 -14.83 4.95
C LEU A 16 -7.79 -15.85 3.83
N PHE A 17 -6.83 -16.74 3.58
CA PHE A 17 -6.96 -17.77 2.55
C PHE A 17 -8.10 -18.76 2.83
N GLN A 18 -8.46 -19.01 4.10
CA GLN A 18 -9.62 -19.86 4.44
C GLN A 18 -10.94 -19.13 4.21
N GLN A 19 -10.98 -17.82 4.42
CA GLN A 19 -12.15 -17.00 4.10
C GLN A 19 -12.38 -16.93 2.59
N LEU A 20 -11.30 -16.84 1.81
CA LEU A 20 -11.34 -16.75 0.36
C LEU A 20 -11.50 -18.10 -0.34
N LEU A 21 -11.41 -19.22 0.38
CA LEU A 21 -11.40 -20.59 -0.15
C LEU A 21 -10.29 -20.86 -1.19
N VAL A 22 -9.27 -20.00 -1.22
CA VAL A 22 -8.07 -20.09 -2.07
C VAL A 22 -6.86 -19.90 -1.19
N ARG A 23 -5.85 -20.74 -1.35
CA ARG A 23 -4.60 -20.67 -0.57
C ARG A 23 -3.37 -20.66 -1.48
N PRO A 24 -2.27 -20.04 -1.05
CA PRO A 24 -1.00 -20.21 -1.71
C PRO A 24 -0.48 -21.64 -1.44
N GLU A 25 0.17 -22.22 -2.42
CA GLU A 25 0.80 -23.54 -2.30
C GLU A 25 2.25 -23.46 -2.76
N ARG A 26 3.16 -24.12 -2.05
CA ARG A 26 4.58 -24.16 -2.47
C ARG A 26 4.78 -24.87 -3.81
N SER A 27 3.80 -25.69 -4.19
CA SER A 27 3.73 -26.40 -5.48
C SER A 27 3.07 -25.58 -6.59
N ASP A 28 2.70 -24.34 -6.33
CA ASP A 28 2.14 -23.48 -7.39
C ASP A 28 3.09 -23.40 -8.59
N PRO A 29 2.58 -23.58 -9.81
CA PRO A 29 3.44 -23.65 -10.98
C PRO A 29 4.02 -22.27 -11.34
N ASN A 30 5.35 -22.16 -11.34
CA ASN A 30 6.12 -20.97 -11.74
C ASN A 30 5.48 -19.66 -11.22
N PRO A 31 5.39 -19.47 -9.89
CA PRO A 31 4.63 -18.35 -9.34
C PRO A 31 5.22 -17.01 -9.79
N LEU A 32 4.32 -16.11 -10.24
CA LEU A 32 4.63 -14.74 -10.61
C LEU A 32 3.92 -13.79 -9.65
N ILE A 33 4.71 -13.00 -8.93
CA ILE A 33 4.24 -12.03 -7.96
C ILE A 33 4.36 -10.63 -8.57
N LEU A 34 3.23 -10.08 -8.97
CA LEU A 34 3.10 -8.71 -9.43
C LEU A 34 2.70 -7.85 -8.23
N TYR A 35 3.41 -6.76 -7.97
CA TYR A 35 3.12 -5.89 -6.83
C TYR A 35 3.23 -4.42 -7.20
N HIS A 36 2.44 -3.59 -6.51
CA HIS A 36 2.35 -2.16 -6.78
C HIS A 36 3.67 -1.46 -6.51
N GLY A 37 4.10 -0.69 -7.50
CA GLY A 37 5.12 0.35 -7.40
C GLY A 37 6.49 -0.09 -6.91
N ARG A 38 7.49 0.15 -7.72
CA ARG A 38 8.88 -0.15 -7.36
C ARG A 38 9.35 0.57 -6.10
N ARG A 39 8.63 1.61 -5.67
CA ARG A 39 8.94 2.43 -4.49
C ARG A 39 7.82 2.42 -3.44
N CYS A 40 6.70 1.76 -3.68
CA CYS A 40 5.62 1.64 -2.71
C CYS A 40 6.03 0.69 -1.58
N PRO A 41 6.07 1.13 -0.32
CA PRO A 41 6.35 0.23 0.81
C PRO A 41 5.26 -0.80 1.01
N ASP A 42 4.00 -0.46 0.70
CA ASP A 42 2.86 -1.34 0.88
C ASP A 42 2.90 -2.51 -0.11
N GLY A 43 3.01 -2.24 -1.40
CA GLY A 43 3.17 -3.29 -2.41
C GLY A 43 4.43 -4.15 -2.17
N TYR A 44 5.54 -3.52 -1.75
CA TYR A 44 6.75 -4.27 -1.43
C TYR A 44 6.61 -5.13 -0.16
N GLY A 45 5.88 -4.65 0.83
CA GLY A 45 5.54 -5.44 2.03
C GLY A 45 4.64 -6.63 1.71
N ALA A 46 3.69 -6.47 0.79
CA ALA A 46 2.87 -7.57 0.29
C ALA A 46 3.73 -8.62 -0.46
N ALA A 47 4.64 -8.15 -1.30
CA ALA A 47 5.58 -9.02 -2.02
C ALA A 47 6.57 -9.73 -1.08
N LEU A 48 7.01 -9.08 0.02
CA LEU A 48 7.83 -9.71 1.05
C LEU A 48 7.15 -10.93 1.66
N ALA A 49 5.85 -10.84 1.94
CA ALA A 49 5.11 -11.97 2.50
C ALA A 49 5.11 -13.18 1.56
N ALA A 50 4.96 -12.94 0.24
CA ALA A 50 5.09 -13.98 -0.78
C ALA A 50 6.53 -14.50 -0.89
N TRP A 51 7.52 -13.61 -0.82
CA TRP A 51 8.95 -13.98 -0.88
C TRP A 51 9.33 -14.93 0.26
N LEU A 52 8.89 -14.61 1.48
CA LEU A 52 9.09 -15.48 2.64
C LEU A 52 8.36 -16.83 2.50
N PHE A 53 7.19 -16.84 1.87
CA PHE A 53 6.42 -18.06 1.65
C PHE A 53 7.09 -18.97 0.62
N TYR A 54 7.51 -18.44 -0.53
CA TYR A 54 8.16 -19.19 -1.60
C TYR A 54 9.66 -19.36 -1.41
N GLU A 55 10.25 -18.87 -0.31
CA GLU A 55 11.70 -18.91 -0.03
C GLU A 55 12.53 -18.36 -1.19
N GLY A 56 12.03 -17.29 -1.82
CA GLY A 56 12.65 -16.69 -2.99
C GLY A 56 12.43 -17.44 -4.31
N GLN A 57 11.73 -18.58 -4.30
CA GLN A 57 11.51 -19.43 -5.49
C GLN A 57 10.30 -18.99 -6.33
N ALA A 58 10.14 -17.67 -6.53
CA ALA A 58 9.11 -17.09 -7.38
C ALA A 58 9.72 -15.93 -8.20
N GLU A 59 9.06 -15.56 -9.28
CA GLU A 59 9.38 -14.34 -10.00
C GLU A 59 8.67 -13.14 -9.36
N PHE A 60 9.40 -12.06 -9.10
CA PHE A 60 8.88 -10.84 -8.48
C PHE A 60 9.01 -9.66 -9.43
N ARG A 61 7.91 -8.98 -9.71
CA ARG A 61 7.89 -7.85 -10.62
C ARG A 61 7.09 -6.69 -10.03
N GLY A 62 7.78 -5.62 -9.63
CA GLY A 62 7.16 -4.36 -9.21
C GLY A 62 6.72 -3.57 -10.43
N LEU A 63 5.45 -3.13 -10.45
CA LEU A 63 4.82 -2.43 -11.56
C LEU A 63 4.30 -1.07 -11.12
N ASP A 64 4.48 -0.06 -11.95
CA ASP A 64 3.83 1.24 -11.82
C ASP A 64 2.58 1.28 -12.71
N HIS A 65 1.62 2.17 -12.40
CA HIS A 65 0.38 2.29 -13.17
C HIS A 65 0.66 2.57 -14.65
N GLY A 66 0.01 1.82 -15.55
CA GLY A 66 0.12 1.98 -16.99
C GLY A 66 1.38 1.35 -17.62
N GLU A 67 2.14 0.55 -16.87
CA GLU A 67 3.29 -0.19 -17.44
C GLU A 67 2.86 -1.44 -18.24
N ILE A 68 1.70 -1.99 -17.95
CA ILE A 68 1.15 -3.18 -18.60
C ILE A 68 -0.15 -2.78 -19.29
N GLU A 69 -0.18 -2.92 -20.60
CA GLU A 69 -1.37 -2.62 -21.43
C GLU A 69 -2.06 -3.89 -21.92
N GLN A 70 -1.31 -4.98 -22.08
CA GLN A 70 -1.78 -6.28 -22.54
C GLN A 70 -1.07 -7.43 -21.81
N ALA A 71 -1.66 -8.61 -21.78
CA ALA A 71 -1.09 -9.74 -21.03
C ALA A 71 0.29 -10.19 -21.56
N ASP A 72 0.58 -9.96 -22.84
CA ASP A 72 1.88 -10.27 -23.45
C ASP A 72 3.04 -9.46 -22.86
N ASP A 73 2.78 -8.28 -22.30
CA ASP A 73 3.79 -7.46 -21.61
C ASP A 73 4.33 -8.14 -20.34
N LEU A 74 3.58 -9.11 -19.82
CA LEU A 74 3.99 -9.94 -18.68
C LEU A 74 4.83 -11.15 -19.09
N GLY A 75 4.96 -11.44 -20.39
CA GLY A 75 5.68 -12.59 -20.93
C GLY A 75 4.83 -13.87 -20.93
N ASP A 76 5.48 -15.03 -20.84
CA ASP A 76 4.77 -16.31 -20.85
C ASP A 76 4.03 -16.54 -19.53
N LEU A 77 2.70 -16.55 -19.62
CA LEU A 77 1.77 -16.79 -18.50
C LEU A 77 1.20 -18.20 -18.47
N ASN A 78 1.48 -19.02 -19.48
CA ASN A 78 0.80 -20.32 -19.65
C ASN A 78 0.95 -21.23 -18.43
N GLY A 79 -0.18 -21.52 -17.80
CA GLY A 79 -0.26 -22.42 -16.66
C GLY A 79 0.38 -21.92 -15.37
N ARG A 80 0.90 -20.68 -15.32
CA ARG A 80 1.50 -20.10 -14.13
C ARG A 80 0.48 -19.80 -13.03
N ALA A 81 0.93 -19.72 -11.79
CA ALA A 81 0.18 -19.10 -10.70
C ALA A 81 0.56 -17.61 -10.63
N VAL A 82 -0.42 -16.72 -10.79
CA VAL A 82 -0.20 -15.26 -10.79
C VAL A 82 -0.88 -14.62 -9.59
N TYR A 83 -0.12 -13.80 -8.88
CA TYR A 83 -0.56 -13.03 -7.73
C TYR A 83 -0.38 -11.54 -8.02
N VAL A 84 -1.44 -10.76 -7.87
CA VAL A 84 -1.45 -9.30 -8.05
C VAL A 84 -1.72 -8.68 -6.69
N LEU A 85 -0.75 -7.94 -6.17
CA LEU A 85 -0.73 -7.49 -4.77
C LEU A 85 -0.64 -5.96 -4.69
N ASP A 86 -1.54 -5.36 -3.91
CA ASP A 86 -1.62 -3.93 -3.68
C ASP A 86 -1.96 -3.09 -4.94
N PHE A 87 -2.54 -3.70 -5.92
CA PHE A 87 -3.17 -3.06 -7.09
C PHE A 87 -4.03 -4.07 -7.84
N ALA A 88 -4.81 -3.59 -8.82
CA ALA A 88 -5.53 -4.46 -9.75
C ALA A 88 -5.47 -3.91 -11.17
N PHE A 89 -5.47 -4.81 -12.15
CA PHE A 89 -5.70 -4.46 -13.55
C PHE A 89 -7.18 -4.20 -13.84
N GLY A 90 -7.47 -3.54 -14.96
CA GLY A 90 -8.84 -3.42 -15.45
C GLY A 90 -9.45 -4.77 -15.83
N PRO A 91 -10.79 -4.86 -15.90
CA PRO A 91 -11.48 -6.14 -16.09
C PRO A 91 -11.09 -6.86 -17.38
N GLU A 92 -10.83 -6.15 -18.48
CA GLU A 92 -10.46 -6.72 -19.77
C GLU A 92 -9.08 -7.39 -19.70
N LEU A 93 -8.07 -6.67 -19.18
CA LEU A 93 -6.72 -7.19 -19.04
C LEU A 93 -6.67 -8.33 -17.99
N LEU A 94 -7.45 -8.20 -16.92
CA LEU A 94 -7.53 -9.25 -15.90
C LEU A 94 -8.13 -10.55 -16.48
N ALA A 95 -9.18 -10.45 -17.32
CA ALA A 95 -9.77 -11.60 -18.00
C ALA A 95 -8.81 -12.22 -19.03
N GLU A 96 -8.00 -11.41 -19.71
CA GLU A 96 -6.96 -11.91 -20.61
C GLU A 96 -5.88 -12.69 -19.84
N ILE A 97 -5.38 -12.16 -18.73
CA ILE A 97 -4.42 -12.85 -17.85
C ILE A 97 -5.04 -14.16 -17.35
N GLU A 98 -6.27 -14.10 -16.82
CA GLU A 98 -6.99 -15.28 -16.30
C GLU A 98 -7.09 -16.41 -17.33
N SER A 99 -7.29 -16.08 -18.60
CA SER A 99 -7.43 -17.08 -19.66
C SER A 99 -6.18 -17.93 -19.90
N ARG A 100 -5.01 -17.49 -19.41
CA ARG A 100 -3.68 -18.10 -19.65
C ARG A 100 -3.11 -18.80 -18.43
N VAL A 101 -3.54 -18.41 -17.23
CA VAL A 101 -2.94 -18.86 -15.96
C VAL A 101 -3.70 -20.03 -15.35
N SER A 102 -3.03 -20.80 -14.50
CA SER A 102 -3.68 -21.87 -13.73
C SER A 102 -4.31 -21.37 -12.43
N LYS A 103 -3.81 -20.25 -11.90
CA LYS A 103 -4.29 -19.61 -10.68
C LYS A 103 -4.12 -18.10 -10.80
N LEU A 104 -5.14 -17.34 -10.43
CA LEU A 104 -5.11 -15.87 -10.34
C LEU A 104 -5.61 -15.42 -8.99
N VAL A 105 -4.78 -14.70 -8.24
CA VAL A 105 -5.14 -14.09 -6.96
C VAL A 105 -4.86 -12.60 -7.03
N VAL A 106 -5.88 -11.79 -6.75
CA VAL A 106 -5.75 -10.33 -6.62
C VAL A 106 -6.12 -9.94 -5.19
N LEU A 107 -5.18 -9.31 -4.49
CA LEU A 107 -5.37 -8.77 -3.14
C LEU A 107 -5.09 -7.27 -3.18
N ASP A 108 -6.13 -6.46 -2.99
CA ASP A 108 -6.02 -5.03 -3.10
C ASP A 108 -6.96 -4.32 -2.11
N HIS A 109 -6.76 -3.03 -1.91
CA HIS A 109 -7.55 -2.21 -1.00
C HIS A 109 -8.01 -0.88 -1.62
N HIS A 110 -7.67 -0.65 -2.90
CA HIS A 110 -8.02 0.59 -3.58
C HIS A 110 -9.49 0.61 -4.01
N LYS A 111 -10.26 1.57 -3.48
CA LYS A 111 -11.70 1.72 -3.75
C LYS A 111 -12.01 1.83 -5.24
N SER A 112 -11.23 2.62 -5.99
CA SER A 112 -11.44 2.81 -7.43
C SER A 112 -11.24 1.53 -8.24
N ALA A 113 -10.34 0.64 -7.81
CA ALA A 113 -10.12 -0.67 -8.43
C ALA A 113 -11.29 -1.61 -8.10
N ALA A 114 -11.75 -1.61 -6.85
CA ALA A 114 -12.92 -2.39 -6.43
C ALA A 114 -14.19 -2.00 -7.20
N GLU A 115 -14.41 -0.70 -7.42
CA GLU A 115 -15.53 -0.19 -8.21
C GLU A 115 -15.47 -0.66 -9.67
N LYS A 116 -14.30 -0.60 -10.32
CA LYS A 116 -14.07 -1.06 -11.70
C LYS A 116 -14.27 -2.58 -11.87
N LEU A 117 -13.97 -3.34 -10.83
CA LEU A 117 -14.08 -4.81 -10.84
C LEU A 117 -15.39 -5.31 -10.20
N THR A 118 -16.36 -4.40 -9.95
CA THR A 118 -17.67 -4.81 -9.43
C THR A 118 -18.32 -5.83 -10.35
N GLY A 119 -18.63 -7.01 -9.79
CA GLY A 119 -19.24 -8.11 -10.55
C GLY A 119 -18.27 -9.00 -11.33
N TYR A 120 -16.96 -8.70 -11.33
CA TYR A 120 -15.95 -9.59 -11.89
C TYR A 120 -15.89 -10.90 -11.10
N GLN A 121 -15.99 -12.02 -11.79
CA GLN A 121 -15.92 -13.36 -11.18
C GLN A 121 -14.69 -14.10 -11.70
N CYS A 122 -13.68 -14.23 -10.85
CA CYS A 122 -12.50 -15.00 -11.16
C CYS A 122 -12.82 -16.52 -11.13
N ARG A 123 -12.51 -17.24 -12.22
CA ARG A 123 -12.82 -18.67 -12.38
C ARG A 123 -11.72 -19.58 -11.84
N CYS A 124 -10.47 -19.12 -11.89
CA CYS A 124 -9.31 -19.91 -11.47
C CYS A 124 -8.67 -19.40 -10.17
N GLY A 125 -9.38 -18.57 -9.41
CA GLY A 125 -8.82 -18.00 -8.18
C GLY A 125 -9.76 -17.03 -7.49
N VAL A 126 -9.23 -15.86 -7.08
CA VAL A 126 -9.99 -14.86 -6.34
C VAL A 126 -9.53 -13.44 -6.63
N VAL A 127 -10.48 -12.52 -6.65
CA VAL A 127 -10.26 -11.06 -6.58
C VAL A 127 -10.85 -10.57 -5.26
N HIS A 128 -10.01 -10.08 -4.36
CA HIS A 128 -10.41 -9.67 -3.03
C HIS A 128 -9.99 -8.25 -2.73
N PHE A 129 -10.93 -7.46 -2.21
CA PHE A 129 -10.72 -6.08 -1.76
C PHE A 129 -11.11 -5.92 -0.29
N ASP A 130 -10.24 -5.31 0.51
CA ASP A 130 -10.55 -4.89 1.87
C ASP A 130 -9.92 -3.52 2.16
N MET A 131 -10.72 -2.47 2.06
CA MET A 131 -10.30 -1.08 2.28
C MET A 131 -9.95 -0.75 3.75
N ASN A 132 -10.13 -1.68 4.69
CA ASN A 132 -9.74 -1.50 6.09
C ASN A 132 -8.33 -2.03 6.38
N LYS A 133 -7.68 -2.61 5.37
CA LYS A 133 -6.32 -3.17 5.45
C LYS A 133 -5.47 -2.62 4.32
N SER A 134 -4.17 -2.57 4.54
CA SER A 134 -3.21 -2.27 3.48
C SER A 134 -2.91 -3.51 2.63
N GLY A 135 -2.31 -3.31 1.45
CA GLY A 135 -1.85 -4.41 0.59
C GLY A 135 -0.81 -5.30 1.29
N ALA A 136 0.12 -4.72 2.07
CA ALA A 136 1.09 -5.46 2.87
C ALA A 136 0.41 -6.34 3.92
N ARG A 137 -0.63 -5.82 4.56
CA ARG A 137 -1.42 -6.58 5.54
C ARG A 137 -2.15 -7.75 4.89
N LEU A 138 -2.82 -7.50 3.77
CA LEU A 138 -3.51 -8.54 3.01
C LEU A 138 -2.55 -9.64 2.54
N GLY A 139 -1.40 -9.24 1.98
CA GLY A 139 -0.34 -10.17 1.59
C GLY A 139 0.16 -11.01 2.76
N TRP A 140 0.42 -10.37 3.92
CA TRP A 140 0.87 -11.09 5.11
C TRP A 140 -0.15 -12.11 5.59
N GLU A 141 -1.41 -11.71 5.74
CA GLU A 141 -2.48 -12.62 6.18
C GLU A 141 -2.75 -13.75 5.19
N PHE A 142 -2.46 -13.55 3.92
CA PHE A 142 -2.63 -14.58 2.90
C PHE A 142 -1.46 -15.58 2.86
N PHE A 143 -0.22 -15.08 2.81
CA PHE A 143 0.96 -15.92 2.65
C PHE A 143 1.57 -16.42 3.97
N GLN A 144 1.39 -15.69 5.06
CA GLN A 144 2.00 -15.95 6.37
C GLN A 144 0.94 -16.12 7.47
N ALA A 145 -0.21 -16.71 7.13
CA ALA A 145 -1.40 -16.78 7.98
C ALA A 145 -1.17 -17.33 9.39
N ASP A 146 -0.20 -18.22 9.54
CA ASP A 146 0.13 -18.86 10.82
C ASP A 146 1.13 -18.04 11.67
N LYS A 147 1.60 -16.91 11.15
CA LYS A 147 2.59 -16.08 11.82
C LYS A 147 1.97 -14.76 12.31
N PRO A 148 2.43 -14.25 13.45
CA PRO A 148 2.03 -12.91 13.89
C PRO A 148 2.47 -11.86 12.87
N VAL A 149 1.69 -10.78 12.77
CA VAL A 149 2.01 -9.65 11.89
C VAL A 149 3.18 -8.87 12.50
N PRO A 150 4.31 -8.73 11.81
CA PRO A 150 5.48 -8.04 12.35
C PRO A 150 5.27 -6.52 12.43
N GLY A 151 6.08 -5.83 13.23
CA GLY A 151 6.08 -4.38 13.35
C GLY A 151 6.18 -3.68 11.99
N LEU A 152 7.08 -4.12 11.12
CA LEU A 152 7.23 -3.61 9.76
C LEU A 152 5.88 -3.51 9.02
N ILE A 153 5.11 -4.58 8.98
CA ILE A 153 3.81 -4.61 8.27
C ILE A 153 2.76 -3.75 8.97
N ARG A 154 2.72 -3.78 10.31
CA ARG A 154 1.79 -2.93 11.08
C ARG A 154 2.02 -1.45 10.88
N TYR A 155 3.28 -1.00 10.87
CA TYR A 155 3.62 0.40 10.68
C TYR A 155 3.41 0.85 9.22
N ILE A 156 3.66 -0.02 8.24
CA ILE A 156 3.31 0.26 6.84
C ILE A 156 1.80 0.45 6.71
N GLU A 157 0.99 -0.48 7.23
CA GLU A 157 -0.47 -0.38 7.21
C GLU A 157 -0.97 0.91 7.85
N ASP A 158 -0.46 1.25 9.04
CA ASP A 158 -0.88 2.42 9.81
C ASP A 158 -0.70 3.74 9.04
N ARG A 159 0.40 3.87 8.26
CA ARG A 159 0.62 5.00 7.36
C ARG A 159 -0.22 4.90 6.09
N ASP A 160 -0.31 3.73 5.49
CA ASP A 160 -0.89 3.57 4.17
C ASP A 160 -2.38 3.87 4.16
N ILE A 161 -3.13 3.32 5.13
CA ILE A 161 -4.56 3.61 5.31
C ILE A 161 -4.82 4.79 6.25
N TRP A 162 -3.78 5.58 6.55
CA TRP A 162 -3.82 6.86 7.26
C TRP A 162 -4.45 6.82 8.66
N LYS A 163 -4.28 5.71 9.40
CA LYS A 163 -4.81 5.56 10.77
C LYS A 163 -4.01 6.30 11.81
N TRP A 164 -2.68 6.19 11.76
CA TRP A 164 -1.73 6.76 12.72
C TRP A 164 -2.07 6.37 14.18
N GLU A 165 -2.43 5.10 14.37
CA GLU A 165 -2.76 4.53 15.70
C GLU A 165 -1.51 4.26 16.54
N PHE A 166 -0.36 4.02 15.88
CA PHE A 166 0.91 3.76 16.54
C PHE A 166 1.79 5.01 16.51
N PRO A 167 2.12 5.60 17.69
CA PRO A 167 3.02 6.76 17.76
C PRO A 167 4.41 6.52 17.12
N GLU A 168 4.81 5.26 17.06
CA GLU A 168 6.09 4.81 16.54
C GLU A 168 6.14 4.74 15.02
N SER A 169 5.01 4.68 14.33
CA SER A 169 4.93 4.46 12.88
C SER A 169 5.77 5.45 12.09
N ALA A 170 5.67 6.75 12.41
CA ALA A 170 6.38 7.79 11.69
C ALA A 170 7.90 7.61 11.80
N ALA A 171 8.42 7.39 13.01
CA ALA A 171 9.84 7.18 13.24
C ALA A 171 10.36 5.89 12.60
N PHE A 172 9.61 4.79 12.71
CA PHE A 172 10.00 3.52 12.10
C PHE A 172 10.07 3.66 10.57
N LEU A 173 9.07 4.27 9.95
CA LEU A 173 8.98 4.41 8.51
C LEU A 173 9.99 5.44 7.97
N ALA A 174 10.31 6.49 8.73
CA ALA A 174 11.40 7.40 8.37
C ALA A 174 12.75 6.68 8.33
N ALA A 175 13.02 5.74 9.26
CA ALA A 175 14.21 4.90 9.20
C ALA A 175 14.17 3.93 8.00
N LEU A 176 13.00 3.35 7.70
CA LEU A 176 12.81 2.45 6.55
C LEU A 176 13.04 3.15 5.22
N ASP A 177 12.57 4.39 5.07
CA ASP A 177 12.75 5.19 3.87
C ASP A 177 14.23 5.55 3.61
N MET A 178 15.09 5.42 4.64
CA MET A 178 16.54 5.62 4.55
C MET A 178 17.35 4.35 4.30
N GLU A 179 16.71 3.20 4.16
CA GLU A 179 17.43 1.99 3.78
C GLU A 179 18.01 2.16 2.35
N PRO A 180 19.32 1.98 2.17
CA PRO A 180 20.01 2.37 0.92
C PRO A 180 19.62 1.49 -0.26
N VAL A 181 19.27 0.25 0.02
CA VAL A 181 18.85 -0.74 -0.98
C VAL A 181 17.61 -1.45 -0.47
N ARG A 182 16.58 -1.45 -1.29
CA ARG A 182 15.39 -2.23 -1.02
C ARG A 182 15.62 -3.67 -1.51
N SER A 183 15.87 -4.58 -0.57
CA SER A 183 15.98 -6.02 -0.83
C SER A 183 15.05 -6.81 0.09
N PHE A 184 14.56 -7.94 -0.39
CA PHE A 184 13.69 -8.81 0.42
C PHE A 184 14.41 -9.37 1.64
N GLU A 185 15.71 -9.69 1.51
CA GLU A 185 16.54 -10.16 2.60
C GLU A 185 16.59 -9.12 3.73
N ARG A 186 16.89 -7.86 3.38
CA ARG A 186 16.94 -6.78 4.36
C ARG A 186 15.59 -6.53 5.02
N TRP A 187 14.51 -6.56 4.26
CA TRP A 187 13.18 -6.39 4.82
C TRP A 187 12.73 -7.58 5.67
N ALA A 188 13.16 -8.79 5.33
CA ALA A 188 12.95 -9.97 6.17
C ALA A 188 13.68 -9.84 7.52
N GLU A 189 14.93 -9.30 7.53
CA GLU A 189 15.64 -8.99 8.77
C GLU A 189 14.86 -7.97 9.61
N ILE A 190 14.39 -6.87 9.01
CA ILE A 190 13.61 -5.84 9.71
C ILE A 190 12.28 -6.40 10.22
N ALA A 191 11.61 -7.26 9.47
CA ALA A 191 10.38 -7.91 9.91
C ALA A 191 10.59 -8.88 11.08
N ALA A 192 11.82 -9.36 11.28
CA ALA A 192 12.22 -10.25 12.35
C ALA A 192 12.84 -9.53 13.54
N PHE A 193 12.84 -8.21 13.58
CA PHE A 193 13.45 -7.45 14.69
C PHE A 193 12.85 -7.82 16.05
N THR A 194 13.72 -7.91 17.04
CA THR A 194 13.30 -7.93 18.45
C THR A 194 12.79 -6.56 18.87
N PRO A 195 12.05 -6.44 19.98
CA PRO A 195 11.60 -5.15 20.50
C PRO A 195 12.76 -4.14 20.73
N GLU A 196 13.92 -4.62 21.14
CA GLU A 196 15.11 -3.79 21.34
C GLU A 196 15.67 -3.28 19.99
N GLN A 197 15.67 -4.12 18.97
CA GLN A 197 16.09 -3.74 17.62
C GLN A 197 15.09 -2.76 16.98
N GLU A 198 13.78 -2.97 17.15
CA GLU A 198 12.76 -2.00 16.72
C GLU A 198 12.97 -0.64 17.42
N THR A 199 13.21 -0.64 18.74
CA THR A 199 13.46 0.59 19.50
C THR A 199 14.69 1.34 18.97
N ALA A 200 15.79 0.63 18.71
CA ALA A 200 17.01 1.23 18.16
C ALA A 200 16.79 1.77 16.73
N TYR A 201 16.00 1.07 15.93
CA TYR A 201 15.64 1.47 14.57
C TYR A 201 14.78 2.75 14.57
N MET A 202 13.78 2.82 15.44
CA MET A 202 12.92 4.00 15.63
C MET A 202 13.70 5.21 16.17
N ALA A 203 14.66 4.99 17.07
CA ALA A 203 15.53 6.07 17.57
C ALA A 203 16.33 6.72 16.42
N ARG A 204 16.77 5.95 15.42
CA ARG A 204 17.40 6.46 14.20
C ARG A 204 16.43 7.28 13.36
N GLY A 205 15.18 6.84 13.22
CA GLY A 205 14.16 7.50 12.38
C GLY A 205 13.54 8.73 13.03
N GLY A 206 13.55 8.85 14.37
CA GLY A 206 12.86 9.93 15.06
C GLY A 206 13.33 11.33 14.67
N ALA A 207 14.66 11.57 14.65
CA ALA A 207 15.21 12.86 14.23
C ALA A 207 14.96 13.16 12.72
N MET A 208 14.83 12.11 11.91
CA MET A 208 14.52 12.23 10.49
C MET A 208 13.06 12.62 10.29
N ASP A 209 12.14 12.00 11.03
CA ASP A 209 10.73 12.35 11.02
C ASP A 209 10.51 13.77 11.54
N GLU A 210 11.12 14.16 12.66
CA GLU A 210 11.04 15.53 13.17
C GLU A 210 11.45 16.55 12.10
N LYS A 211 12.57 16.30 11.40
CA LYS A 211 13.00 17.17 10.30
C LYS A 211 12.01 17.18 9.14
N TYR A 212 11.47 16.02 8.77
CA TYR A 212 10.48 15.91 7.70
C TYR A 212 9.20 16.66 8.03
N GLN A 213 8.66 16.52 9.25
CA GLN A 213 7.47 17.23 9.72
C GLN A 213 7.69 18.76 9.69
N LYS A 214 8.87 19.22 10.14
CA LYS A 214 9.22 20.64 10.05
C LYS A 214 9.24 21.13 8.60
N LEU A 215 9.83 20.38 7.68
CA LEU A 215 9.83 20.76 6.25
C LEU A 215 8.40 20.79 5.68
N CYS A 216 7.55 19.86 6.04
CA CYS A 216 6.15 19.85 5.63
C CYS A 216 5.39 21.08 6.15
N ALA A 217 5.64 21.49 7.40
CA ALA A 217 5.07 22.69 7.97
C ALA A 217 5.55 23.95 7.23
N ASP A 218 6.86 24.11 7.04
CA ASP A 218 7.47 25.24 6.33
C ASP A 218 6.93 25.35 4.88
N ILE A 219 6.74 24.23 4.17
CA ILE A 219 6.12 24.20 2.83
C ILE A 219 4.65 24.64 2.90
N SER A 220 3.94 24.20 3.91
CA SER A 220 2.50 24.51 4.06
C SER A 220 2.25 26.01 4.30
N GLU A 221 3.21 26.75 4.88
CA GLU A 221 3.12 28.21 5.05
C GLU A 221 3.07 28.98 3.71
N ALA A 222 3.61 28.39 2.63
CA ALA A 222 3.58 28.99 1.30
C ALA A 222 2.29 28.71 0.52
N ALA A 223 1.32 28.02 1.14
CA ALA A 223 0.07 27.66 0.48
C ALA A 223 -0.77 28.88 0.10
N GLN A 224 -1.47 28.79 -1.02
CA GLN A 224 -2.30 29.85 -1.57
C GLN A 224 -3.74 29.37 -1.69
N PRO A 225 -4.74 30.26 -1.53
CA PRO A 225 -6.13 29.93 -1.82
C PRO A 225 -6.31 29.49 -3.27
N LEU A 226 -7.12 28.49 -3.48
CA LEU A 226 -7.51 27.98 -4.79
C LEU A 226 -9.03 27.83 -4.85
N VAL A 227 -9.61 28.27 -5.97
CA VAL A 227 -10.98 27.86 -6.35
C VAL A 227 -10.88 26.96 -7.57
N PHE A 228 -11.34 25.73 -7.42
CA PHE A 228 -11.34 24.74 -8.49
C PHE A 228 -12.74 24.13 -8.61
N ASN A 229 -13.34 24.23 -9.80
CA ASN A 229 -14.75 23.84 -10.05
C ASN A 229 -15.75 24.39 -9.04
N GLY A 230 -15.57 25.68 -8.64
CA GLY A 230 -16.43 26.35 -7.67
C GLY A 230 -16.20 25.98 -6.21
N MET A 231 -15.29 25.06 -5.92
CA MET A 231 -14.93 24.66 -4.56
C MET A 231 -13.64 25.36 -4.11
N GLN A 232 -13.64 25.82 -2.86
CA GLN A 232 -12.48 26.46 -2.25
C GLN A 232 -11.55 25.41 -1.63
N GLY A 233 -10.26 25.58 -1.82
CA GLY A 233 -9.22 24.76 -1.25
C GLY A 233 -7.91 25.52 -1.10
N LEU A 234 -6.83 24.82 -0.84
CA LEU A 234 -5.48 25.38 -0.79
C LEU A 234 -4.59 24.68 -1.82
N MET A 235 -3.63 25.44 -2.38
CA MET A 235 -2.63 24.86 -3.27
C MET A 235 -1.21 25.26 -2.89
N VAL A 236 -0.26 24.35 -3.17
CA VAL A 236 1.16 24.62 -3.00
C VAL A 236 1.99 23.87 -4.02
N ASN A 237 3.12 24.46 -4.43
CA ASN A 237 4.16 23.74 -5.18
C ASN A 237 5.08 23.02 -4.20
N CYS A 238 5.17 21.69 -4.32
CA CYS A 238 6.14 20.91 -3.56
C CYS A 238 6.46 19.57 -4.27
N PRO A 239 7.66 19.02 -4.06
CA PRO A 239 8.00 17.70 -4.59
C PRO A 239 7.06 16.59 -4.13
N GLY A 240 6.86 15.58 -4.98
CA GLY A 240 5.89 14.50 -4.74
C GLY A 240 6.05 13.76 -3.41
N MET A 241 7.27 13.68 -2.87
CA MET A 241 7.54 13.04 -1.58
C MET A 241 6.86 13.74 -0.39
N PHE A 242 6.44 15.00 -0.54
CA PHE A 242 5.73 15.75 0.49
C PHE A 242 4.20 15.76 0.30
N HIS A 243 3.68 15.27 -0.86
CA HIS A 243 2.27 15.40 -1.22
C HIS A 243 1.31 14.84 -0.19
N SER A 244 1.62 13.70 0.42
CA SER A 244 0.72 13.07 1.39
C SER A 244 0.63 13.89 2.68
N GLN A 245 1.77 14.23 3.28
CA GLN A 245 1.81 14.95 4.56
C GLN A 245 1.38 16.40 4.42
N VAL A 246 1.94 17.14 3.44
CA VAL A 246 1.53 18.53 3.15
C VAL A 246 0.07 18.60 2.75
N GLY A 247 -0.40 17.63 1.96
CA GLY A 247 -1.80 17.54 1.55
C GLY A 247 -2.76 17.34 2.70
N ASP A 248 -2.41 16.49 3.68
CA ASP A 248 -3.23 16.33 4.91
C ASP A 248 -3.28 17.61 5.74
N LEU A 249 -2.12 18.27 5.94
CA LEU A 249 -2.05 19.55 6.65
C LEU A 249 -2.93 20.60 6.01
N LEU A 250 -2.83 20.79 4.68
CA LEU A 250 -3.58 21.79 3.94
C LEU A 250 -5.07 21.43 3.79
N ALA A 251 -5.41 20.15 3.63
CA ALA A 251 -6.80 19.70 3.60
C ALA A 251 -7.48 19.96 4.95
N LYS A 252 -6.76 19.74 6.07
CA LYS A 252 -7.23 20.10 7.40
C LYS A 252 -7.41 21.61 7.56
N GLN A 253 -6.47 22.40 7.07
CA GLN A 253 -6.52 23.86 7.17
C GLN A 253 -7.64 24.46 6.30
N SER A 254 -7.85 23.95 5.09
CA SER A 254 -8.91 24.43 4.18
C SER A 254 -10.30 23.96 4.57
N GLY A 255 -10.42 22.86 5.31
CA GLY A 255 -11.69 22.18 5.58
C GLY A 255 -12.33 21.51 4.36
N SER A 256 -11.57 21.40 3.26
CA SER A 256 -12.04 20.82 1.99
C SER A 256 -10.96 19.98 1.33
N PHE A 257 -10.23 20.54 0.36
CA PHE A 257 -9.16 19.84 -0.36
C PHE A 257 -7.86 20.64 -0.41
N ALA A 258 -6.78 19.93 -0.68
CA ALA A 258 -5.48 20.48 -1.00
C ALA A 258 -5.01 20.00 -2.37
N LEU A 259 -4.40 20.89 -3.15
CA LEU A 259 -3.77 20.61 -4.43
C LEU A 259 -2.26 20.85 -4.32
N MET A 260 -1.47 19.79 -4.47
CA MET A 260 -0.01 19.87 -4.56
C MET A 260 0.41 19.61 -6.00
N TRP A 261 1.41 20.34 -6.47
CA TRP A 261 1.90 20.14 -7.82
C TRP A 261 3.43 20.29 -7.92
N HIS A 262 4.03 19.64 -8.91
CA HIS A 262 5.44 19.83 -9.25
C HIS A 262 5.70 19.50 -10.72
N ALA A 263 6.75 20.12 -11.27
CA ALA A 263 7.21 19.77 -12.61
C ALA A 263 7.92 18.40 -12.61
N SER A 264 7.69 17.61 -13.64
CA SER A 264 8.38 16.35 -13.90
C SER A 264 8.82 16.28 -15.37
N THR A 265 9.62 15.29 -15.72
CA THR A 265 10.04 15.07 -17.12
C THR A 265 8.90 14.74 -18.07
N LYS A 266 7.74 14.32 -17.54
CA LYS A 266 6.52 13.98 -18.28
C LYS A 266 5.46 15.11 -18.24
N GLY A 267 5.78 16.28 -17.67
CA GLY A 267 4.85 17.39 -17.49
C GLY A 267 4.62 17.72 -16.02
N VAL A 268 3.52 18.40 -15.73
CA VAL A 268 3.16 18.76 -14.35
C VAL A 268 2.41 17.61 -13.71
N LYS A 269 2.93 17.14 -12.57
CA LYS A 269 2.20 16.18 -11.73
C LYS A 269 1.39 16.95 -10.68
N VAL A 270 0.13 16.58 -10.54
CA VAL A 270 -0.81 17.12 -9.56
C VAL A 270 -1.24 16.03 -8.62
N GLY A 271 -1.31 16.33 -7.33
CA GLY A 271 -1.90 15.47 -6.31
C GLY A 271 -3.03 16.20 -5.59
N LEU A 272 -4.17 15.57 -5.47
CA LEU A 272 -5.28 16.05 -4.64
C LEU A 272 -5.35 15.24 -3.35
N ARG A 273 -5.61 15.92 -2.25
CA ARG A 273 -5.88 15.30 -0.96
C ARG A 273 -7.08 15.96 -0.31
N SER A 274 -7.89 15.13 0.35
CA SER A 274 -9.01 15.59 1.18
C SER A 274 -9.11 14.68 2.40
N ARG A 275 -9.85 15.13 3.41
CA ARG A 275 -10.20 14.29 4.56
C ARG A 275 -11.57 13.65 4.34
N SER A 276 -11.97 12.73 5.26
CA SER A 276 -13.18 11.93 5.14
C SER A 276 -14.48 12.73 4.90
N GLU A 277 -14.50 13.96 5.34
CA GLU A 277 -15.67 14.85 5.22
C GLU A 277 -15.84 15.45 3.82
N PHE A 278 -14.81 15.36 2.98
CA PHE A 278 -14.81 15.92 1.62
C PHE A 278 -14.30 14.91 0.60
N ASN A 279 -15.12 14.57 -0.39
CA ASN A 279 -14.73 13.69 -1.48
C ASN A 279 -14.11 14.50 -2.63
N CYS A 280 -12.78 14.39 -2.83
CA CYS A 280 -12.08 15.07 -3.92
C CYS A 280 -11.96 14.24 -5.21
N ILE A 281 -12.50 13.02 -5.28
CA ILE A 281 -12.44 12.18 -6.49
C ILE A 281 -13.07 12.89 -7.71
N PRO A 282 -14.27 13.51 -7.61
CA PRO A 282 -14.86 14.20 -8.75
C PRO A 282 -14.02 15.38 -9.27
N LEU A 283 -13.18 15.98 -8.40
CA LEU A 283 -12.23 17.01 -8.81
C LEU A 283 -11.04 16.45 -9.60
N ALA A 284 -10.64 15.22 -9.30
CA ALA A 284 -9.53 14.57 -9.99
C ALA A 284 -9.93 14.07 -11.39
N GLU A 285 -11.21 13.88 -11.65
CA GLU A 285 -11.77 13.38 -12.90
C GLU A 285 -12.23 14.52 -13.84
N SER A 286 -12.23 15.76 -13.38
CA SER A 286 -12.63 16.95 -14.15
C SER A 286 -11.45 17.65 -14.82
#